data_179f9d13d0529ed8b43fe0c16f04ac70
#
_entry.id   179f9d13d0529ed8b43fe0c16f04ac70
#
_cell.length_a   1.000
_cell.length_b   1.000
_cell.length_c   1.000
_cell.angle_alpha   90.00
_cell.angle_beta   90.00
_cell.angle_gamma   90.00
#
_symmetry.space_group_name_H-M   'P 1'
#
loop_
_entity.id
_entity.type
_entity.pdbx_description
1 polymer ?
#
loop_
_entity_poly.entity_id
_entity_poly.type
_entity_poly.pdbx_seq_one_letter_code
_entity_poly.pdbx_strand_id
1 'polypeptide(L)'
;TPVTPLEAENVAPADVLDGEVIKLRLTLGEIAGVAGTNVRFKLQYSEFSDFSSGVFDVVASISCGPSSKWCYADGVDRDDDAITTRVLTDSTANGRHNESGTDSSTFDPSASTNTEFEFTLQNSGADTNKIFFFRPYNNVSSVPVLLDTGENYPSISTQGASLSFTVLGLSSGTSTEGIT
;
A
#
# COMPACT_ATOMS: atom_id res chain seq x y z
N THR A 1 -10.24 -7.39 -10.90
CA THR A 1 -10.12 -6.83 -12.27
C THR A 1 -8.92 -5.91 -12.29
N PRO A 2 -7.93 -6.12 -13.16
CA PRO A 2 -6.80 -5.23 -13.23
C PRO A 2 -7.28 -3.84 -13.65
N VAL A 3 -7.17 -2.90 -12.74
CA VAL A 3 -7.27 -1.48 -13.06
C VAL A 3 -5.96 -1.04 -13.73
N THR A 4 -6.00 0.03 -14.49
CA THR A 4 -4.79 0.63 -15.03
C THR A 4 -3.82 0.89 -13.88
N PRO A 5 -2.57 0.41 -13.93
CA PRO A 5 -1.59 0.71 -12.90
C PRO A 5 -1.40 2.22 -12.74
N LEU A 6 -1.20 2.68 -11.50
CA LEU A 6 -0.84 4.08 -11.25
C LEU A 6 0.53 4.40 -11.85
N GLU A 7 1.45 3.42 -11.77
CA GLU A 7 2.80 3.52 -12.30
C GLU A 7 3.24 2.20 -12.93
N ALA A 8 4.34 2.22 -13.65
CA ALA A 8 4.96 1.01 -14.19
C ALA A 8 5.47 0.11 -13.06
N GLU A 9 5.68 -1.16 -13.37
CA GLU A 9 6.29 -2.12 -12.43
C GLU A 9 7.63 -1.59 -11.90
N ASN A 10 7.85 -1.71 -10.60
CA ASN A 10 9.03 -1.21 -9.87
C ASN A 10 9.20 0.33 -9.88
N VAL A 11 8.15 1.07 -10.22
CA VAL A 11 8.10 2.52 -10.07
C VAL A 11 7.16 2.86 -8.92
N ALA A 12 7.66 3.60 -7.93
CA ALA A 12 6.87 4.02 -6.80
C ALA A 12 5.84 5.08 -7.22
N PRO A 13 4.53 4.89 -6.94
CA PRO A 13 3.55 5.93 -7.14
C PRO A 13 3.85 7.13 -6.24
N ALA A 14 3.62 8.32 -6.79
CA ALA A 14 3.80 9.58 -6.09
C ALA A 14 2.45 10.26 -5.82
N ASP A 15 2.48 11.21 -4.90
CA ASP A 15 1.36 12.13 -4.63
C ASP A 15 0.05 11.43 -4.20
N VAL A 16 0.16 10.29 -3.52
CA VAL A 16 -1.01 9.58 -2.99
C VAL A 16 -1.70 10.43 -1.92
N LEU A 17 -2.97 10.72 -2.16
CA LEU A 17 -3.80 11.58 -1.32
C LEU A 17 -4.26 10.89 -0.03
N ASP A 18 -4.56 11.69 0.99
CA ASP A 18 -5.30 11.19 2.16
C ASP A 18 -6.70 10.70 1.72
N GLY A 19 -7.10 9.55 2.25
CA GLY A 19 -8.33 8.84 1.86
C GLY A 19 -8.23 8.05 0.55
N GLU A 20 -7.16 8.19 -0.21
CA GLU A 20 -7.01 7.47 -1.48
C GLU A 20 -6.80 5.97 -1.26
N VAL A 21 -7.47 5.17 -2.07
CA VAL A 21 -7.36 3.70 -2.08
C VAL A 21 -6.49 3.26 -3.26
N ILE A 22 -5.51 2.44 -2.97
CA ILE A 22 -4.56 1.91 -3.95
C ILE A 22 -4.49 0.38 -3.88
N LYS A 23 -4.10 -0.25 -4.96
CA LYS A 23 -3.80 -1.68 -5.03
C LYS A 23 -2.30 -1.89 -5.16
N LEU A 24 -1.71 -2.52 -4.14
CA LEU A 24 -0.31 -2.89 -4.13
C LEU A 24 -0.18 -4.36 -4.53
N ARG A 25 0.54 -4.63 -5.60
CA ARG A 25 0.86 -5.99 -6.03
C ARG A 25 2.31 -6.34 -5.73
N LEU A 26 2.51 -7.55 -5.22
CA LEU A 26 3.81 -8.08 -4.84
C LEU A 26 3.97 -9.48 -5.38
N THR A 27 5.18 -9.81 -5.84
CA THR A 27 5.59 -11.18 -6.12
C THR A 27 6.38 -11.72 -4.94
N LEU A 28 5.94 -12.84 -4.37
CA LEU A 28 6.60 -13.54 -3.28
C LEU A 28 7.13 -14.88 -3.80
N GLY A 29 8.45 -15.05 -3.73
CA GLY A 29 9.13 -16.26 -4.19
C GLY A 29 9.26 -17.30 -3.08
N GLU A 30 8.88 -18.55 -3.37
CA GLU A 30 9.25 -19.69 -2.56
C GLU A 30 10.63 -20.18 -3.06
N ILE A 31 11.68 -19.94 -2.29
CA ILE A 31 13.08 -20.16 -2.68
C ILE A 31 13.71 -21.44 -2.08
N ALA A 32 13.07 -22.05 -1.09
CA ALA A 32 13.60 -23.25 -0.46
C ALA A 32 13.38 -24.53 -1.30
N GLY A 33 12.58 -24.44 -2.37
CA GLY A 33 12.24 -25.58 -3.22
C GLY A 33 11.29 -26.59 -2.59
N VAL A 34 10.57 -26.17 -1.53
CA VAL A 34 9.61 -27.00 -0.81
C VAL A 34 8.29 -26.25 -0.73
N ALA A 35 7.18 -26.92 -1.07
CA ALA A 35 5.86 -26.30 -0.96
C ALA A 35 5.61 -25.81 0.47
N GLY A 36 5.23 -24.54 0.59
CA GLY A 36 4.80 -23.99 1.86
C GLY A 36 3.39 -24.47 2.22
N THR A 37 3.05 -24.39 3.49
CA THR A 37 1.71 -24.73 3.98
C THR A 37 1.20 -23.67 4.91
N ASN A 38 -0.10 -23.37 4.78
CA ASN A 38 -0.80 -22.48 5.71
C ASN A 38 -0.13 -21.10 5.90
N VAL A 39 0.33 -20.45 4.81
CA VAL A 39 0.82 -19.08 4.91
C VAL A 39 -0.33 -18.08 4.77
N ARG A 40 -0.23 -16.96 5.47
CA ARG A 40 -1.13 -15.83 5.34
C ARG A 40 -0.33 -14.56 5.41
N PHE A 41 -0.29 -13.83 4.30
CA PHE A 41 0.52 -12.63 4.21
C PHE A 41 -0.27 -11.39 4.61
N LYS A 42 0.36 -10.58 5.45
CA LYS A 42 -0.04 -9.22 5.81
C LYS A 42 1.10 -8.26 5.56
N LEU A 43 0.83 -6.97 5.66
CA LEU A 43 1.80 -5.93 5.42
C LEU A 43 2.15 -5.17 6.69
N GLN A 44 3.42 -4.83 6.79
CA GLN A 44 3.94 -3.77 7.65
C GLN A 44 4.40 -2.60 6.79
N TYR A 45 4.43 -1.41 7.38
CA TYR A 45 5.00 -0.22 6.75
C TYR A 45 5.99 0.49 7.67
N SER A 46 6.89 1.26 7.06
CA SER A 46 7.86 2.12 7.73
C SER A 46 8.24 3.30 6.83
N GLU A 47 8.68 4.41 7.41
CA GLU A 47 9.33 5.50 6.69
C GLU A 47 10.81 5.19 6.36
N PHE A 48 11.35 4.10 6.88
CA PHE A 48 12.73 3.65 6.65
C PHE A 48 12.75 2.42 5.76
N SER A 49 13.52 2.48 4.69
CA SER A 49 13.60 1.39 3.70
C SER A 49 14.15 0.07 4.27
N ASP A 50 14.95 0.16 5.31
CA ASP A 50 15.54 -0.99 6.01
C ASP A 50 14.69 -1.50 7.19
N PHE A 51 13.54 -0.86 7.46
CA PHE A 51 12.67 -1.17 8.59
C PHE A 51 13.40 -1.19 9.94
N SER A 52 14.45 -0.38 10.08
CA SER A 52 15.25 -0.30 11.32
C SER A 52 14.50 0.34 12.49
N SER A 53 13.48 1.14 12.21
CA SER A 53 12.63 1.78 13.21
C SER A 53 11.26 2.15 12.63
N GLY A 54 10.32 2.55 13.50
CA GLY A 54 9.00 3.03 13.06
C GLY A 54 8.22 1.99 12.24
N VAL A 55 8.28 0.73 12.63
CA VAL A 55 7.58 -0.36 11.95
C VAL A 55 6.19 -0.53 12.55
N PHE A 56 5.19 -0.46 11.71
CA PHE A 56 3.79 -0.58 12.07
C PHE A 56 3.08 -1.57 11.16
N ASP A 57 2.09 -2.29 11.71
CA ASP A 57 1.22 -3.12 10.90
C ASP A 57 0.23 -2.24 10.11
N VAL A 58 -0.06 -2.62 8.87
CA VAL A 58 -1.23 -2.11 8.16
C VAL A 58 -2.46 -2.67 8.89
N VAL A 59 -3.28 -1.77 9.44
CA VAL A 59 -4.42 -2.18 10.25
C VAL A 59 -5.59 -2.65 9.39
N ALA A 60 -6.45 -3.50 9.96
CA ALA A 60 -7.66 -3.95 9.27
C ALA A 60 -8.59 -2.77 8.94
N SER A 61 -9.38 -2.90 7.86
CA SER A 61 -10.31 -1.86 7.40
C SER A 61 -11.27 -1.39 8.49
N ILE A 62 -11.75 -2.29 9.33
CA ILE A 62 -12.62 -1.98 10.47
C ILE A 62 -11.93 -1.17 11.58
N SER A 63 -10.60 -1.11 11.57
CA SER A 63 -9.77 -0.38 12.53
C SER A 63 -9.15 0.88 11.93
N CYS A 64 -9.53 1.21 10.70
CA CYS A 64 -9.05 2.39 9.99
C CYS A 64 -9.53 3.68 10.69
N GLY A 65 -8.63 4.60 10.92
CA GLY A 65 -8.95 5.86 11.60
C GLY A 65 -7.76 6.82 11.64
N PRO A 66 -7.95 8.03 12.17
CA PRO A 66 -6.95 9.11 12.09
C PRO A 66 -5.60 8.79 12.76
N SER A 67 -5.55 7.79 13.63
CA SER A 67 -4.30 7.33 14.26
C SER A 67 -3.57 6.27 13.43
N SER A 68 -4.18 5.78 12.37
CA SER A 68 -3.62 4.76 11.48
C SER A 68 -3.16 5.44 10.20
N LYS A 69 -1.88 5.41 9.89
CA LYS A 69 -1.37 6.02 8.64
C LYS A 69 -1.79 5.23 7.41
N TRP A 70 -1.82 3.91 7.54
CA TRP A 70 -2.22 2.98 6.48
C TRP A 70 -3.12 1.89 7.03
N CYS A 71 -4.18 1.60 6.30
CA CYS A 71 -5.09 0.50 6.60
C CYS A 71 -5.44 -0.27 5.33
N TYR A 72 -5.93 -1.49 5.50
CA TYR A 72 -6.58 -2.19 4.40
C TYR A 72 -7.88 -1.48 4.04
N ALA A 73 -8.27 -1.55 2.78
CA ALA A 73 -9.53 -1.02 2.30
C ALA A 73 -10.36 -2.13 1.69
N ASP A 74 -11.63 -2.20 2.12
CA ASP A 74 -12.61 -3.09 1.53
C ASP A 74 -12.95 -2.59 0.12
N GLY A 75 -12.63 -3.35 -0.88
CA GLY A 75 -12.76 -3.01 -2.30
C GLY A 75 -13.90 -3.77 -2.99
N VAL A 76 -13.74 -3.98 -4.29
CA VAL A 76 -14.73 -4.68 -5.14
C VAL A 76 -14.46 -6.18 -5.20
N ASP A 77 -13.20 -6.57 -5.03
CA ASP A 77 -12.80 -7.97 -4.98
C ASP A 77 -13.10 -8.50 -3.57
N ARG A 78 -13.16 -9.80 -3.41
CA ARG A 78 -13.40 -10.40 -2.11
C ARG A 78 -12.07 -10.82 -1.49
N ASP A 79 -11.95 -10.60 -0.20
CA ASP A 79 -10.86 -11.19 0.57
C ASP A 79 -10.72 -12.67 0.24
N ASP A 80 -9.48 -13.12 0.09
CA ASP A 80 -9.09 -14.48 -0.21
C ASP A 80 -9.46 -15.01 -1.60
N ASP A 81 -10.16 -14.25 -2.43
CA ASP A 81 -10.38 -14.69 -3.81
C ASP A 81 -9.04 -14.79 -4.56
N ALA A 82 -8.94 -15.81 -5.40
CA ALA A 82 -7.75 -16.01 -6.19
C ALA A 82 -7.57 -14.89 -7.22
N ILE A 83 -6.35 -14.40 -7.36
CA ILE A 83 -5.99 -13.53 -8.48
C ILE A 83 -6.21 -14.32 -9.78
N THR A 84 -6.99 -13.77 -10.70
CA THR A 84 -7.28 -14.41 -12.00
C THR A 84 -6.33 -13.97 -13.10
N THR A 85 -5.71 -12.79 -12.96
CA THR A 85 -4.80 -12.22 -13.95
C THR A 85 -3.58 -11.63 -13.25
N ARG A 86 -2.41 -12.20 -13.51
CA ARG A 86 -1.12 -11.65 -13.07
C ARG A 86 -0.73 -10.48 -13.97
N VAL A 87 -0.09 -9.49 -13.37
CA VAL A 87 0.41 -8.29 -14.08
C VAL A 87 1.90 -8.05 -13.85
N LEU A 88 2.51 -8.70 -12.84
CA LEU A 88 3.93 -8.58 -12.57
C LEU A 88 4.73 -9.57 -13.42
N THR A 89 5.85 -9.10 -13.99
CA THR A 89 6.63 -9.83 -14.99
C THR A 89 7.21 -11.12 -14.43
N ASP A 90 7.68 -11.11 -13.19
CA ASP A 90 8.35 -12.25 -12.57
C ASP A 90 7.40 -13.25 -11.89
N SER A 91 6.09 -12.98 -11.93
CA SER A 91 5.12 -13.87 -11.30
C SER A 91 4.83 -15.12 -12.16
N THR A 92 4.87 -16.29 -11.54
CA THR A 92 4.59 -17.58 -12.18
C THR A 92 3.32 -18.25 -11.68
N ALA A 93 2.83 -17.85 -10.49
CA ALA A 93 1.66 -18.42 -9.87
C ALA A 93 0.70 -17.33 -9.38
N ASN A 94 -0.58 -17.67 -9.29
CA ASN A 94 -1.63 -16.81 -8.79
C ASN A 94 -1.74 -16.97 -7.26
N GLY A 95 -1.67 -15.88 -6.54
CA GLY A 95 -1.99 -15.79 -5.13
C GLY A 95 -3.41 -15.31 -4.90
N ARG A 96 -3.56 -14.43 -3.92
CA ARG A 96 -4.86 -13.98 -3.45
C ARG A 96 -4.93 -12.47 -3.29
N HIS A 97 -6.17 -11.98 -3.24
CA HIS A 97 -6.51 -10.62 -2.82
C HIS A 97 -6.57 -10.54 -1.29
N ASN A 98 -6.08 -9.44 -0.73
CA ASN A 98 -6.23 -9.11 0.69
C ASN A 98 -6.74 -7.65 0.78
N GLU A 99 -8.00 -7.48 1.16
CA GLU A 99 -8.69 -6.21 1.13
C GLU A 99 -9.12 -5.72 2.51
N SER A 100 -9.54 -6.60 3.40
CA SER A 100 -10.03 -6.19 4.73
C SER A 100 -8.96 -6.28 5.81
N GLY A 101 -7.94 -7.09 5.60
CA GLY A 101 -6.93 -7.41 6.62
C GLY A 101 -7.46 -8.27 7.78
N THR A 102 -8.70 -8.73 7.70
CA THR A 102 -9.35 -9.58 8.71
C THR A 102 -9.49 -11.04 8.28
N ASP A 103 -9.03 -11.36 7.06
CA ASP A 103 -9.11 -12.70 6.53
C ASP A 103 -8.49 -13.74 7.48
N SER A 104 -9.03 -14.93 7.48
CA SER A 104 -8.52 -16.08 8.25
C SER A 104 -7.97 -17.19 7.36
N SER A 105 -8.14 -17.05 6.05
CA SER A 105 -7.74 -18.09 5.11
C SER A 105 -6.23 -18.14 4.94
N THR A 106 -5.74 -19.32 4.64
CA THR A 106 -4.33 -19.57 4.39
C THR A 106 -4.11 -19.95 2.93
N PHE A 107 -2.90 -19.78 2.46
CA PHE A 107 -2.44 -20.12 1.12
C PHE A 107 -1.29 -21.11 1.20
N ASP A 108 -1.25 -22.06 0.28
CA ASP A 108 -0.18 -23.04 0.18
C ASP A 108 0.66 -22.73 -1.09
N PRO A 109 1.79 -21.99 -0.97
CA PRO A 109 2.64 -21.71 -2.11
C PRO A 109 3.28 -23.02 -2.62
N SER A 110 3.29 -23.21 -3.93
CA SER A 110 4.00 -24.33 -4.55
C SER A 110 5.51 -24.12 -4.48
N ALA A 111 6.24 -25.23 -4.44
CA ALA A 111 7.70 -25.20 -4.45
C ALA A 111 8.26 -24.43 -5.65
N SER A 112 9.27 -23.62 -5.42
CA SER A 112 9.99 -22.86 -6.45
C SER A 112 9.07 -21.98 -7.34
N THR A 113 8.01 -21.41 -6.77
CA THR A 113 7.12 -20.51 -7.50
C THR A 113 7.23 -19.08 -7.02
N ASN A 114 7.06 -18.15 -7.95
CA ASN A 114 6.90 -16.75 -7.69
C ASN A 114 5.40 -16.42 -7.75
N THR A 115 4.80 -16.22 -6.60
CA THR A 115 3.35 -16.04 -6.47
C THR A 115 2.99 -14.57 -6.32
N GLU A 116 2.07 -14.09 -7.15
CA GLU A 116 1.58 -12.70 -7.08
C GLU A 116 0.44 -12.57 -6.09
N PHE A 117 0.56 -11.61 -5.17
CA PHE A 117 -0.48 -11.20 -4.22
C PHE A 117 -0.89 -9.76 -4.46
N GLU A 118 -2.14 -9.44 -4.15
CA GLU A 118 -2.68 -8.09 -4.22
C GLU A 118 -3.21 -7.67 -2.85
N PHE A 119 -2.84 -6.47 -2.44
CA PHE A 119 -3.28 -5.84 -1.19
C PHE A 119 -3.96 -4.52 -1.53
N THR A 120 -5.20 -4.34 -1.09
CA THR A 120 -5.92 -3.07 -1.23
C THR A 120 -5.71 -2.25 0.03
N LEU A 121 -5.11 -1.07 -0.14
CA LEU A 121 -4.68 -0.20 0.94
C LEU A 121 -5.33 1.17 0.83
N GLN A 122 -5.56 1.82 1.96
CA GLN A 122 -5.99 3.20 2.03
C GLN A 122 -4.96 4.04 2.81
N ASN A 123 -4.61 5.20 2.27
CA ASN A 123 -3.96 6.24 3.03
C ASN A 123 -4.99 6.85 4.00
N SER A 124 -4.77 6.70 5.31
CA SER A 124 -5.72 7.10 6.36
C SER A 124 -5.10 8.11 7.34
N GLY A 125 -4.44 9.12 6.81
CA GLY A 125 -3.77 10.15 7.61
C GLY A 125 -2.26 9.95 7.69
N ALA A 126 -1.65 9.34 6.68
CA ALA A 126 -0.20 9.34 6.56
C ALA A 126 0.33 10.77 6.39
N ASP A 127 1.45 11.05 7.05
CA ASP A 127 2.08 12.38 6.97
C ASP A 127 2.35 12.76 5.52
N THR A 128 2.11 14.02 5.19
CA THR A 128 2.32 14.55 3.84
C THR A 128 3.80 14.66 3.49
N ASN A 129 4.12 14.55 2.19
CA ASN A 129 5.47 14.66 1.67
C ASN A 129 6.46 13.66 2.30
N LYS A 130 5.99 12.43 2.48
CA LYS A 130 6.74 11.31 3.04
C LYS A 130 6.78 10.13 2.08
N ILE A 131 7.79 9.29 2.26
CA ILE A 131 7.89 8.00 1.58
C ILE A 131 7.62 6.91 2.62
N PHE A 132 6.75 5.99 2.28
CA PHE A 132 6.46 4.80 3.07
C PHE A 132 6.86 3.56 2.30
N PHE A 133 7.57 2.67 2.96
CA PHE A 133 7.96 1.36 2.44
C PHE A 133 7.04 0.29 3.03
N PHE A 134 6.72 -0.73 2.25
CA PHE A 134 5.84 -1.83 2.66
C PHE A 134 6.57 -3.15 2.57
N ARG A 135 6.43 -4.00 3.58
CA ARG A 135 6.95 -5.36 3.54
C ARG A 135 5.88 -6.38 3.93
N PRO A 136 5.81 -7.51 3.23
CA PRO A 136 4.95 -8.61 3.63
C PRO A 136 5.56 -9.39 4.79
N TYR A 137 4.70 -10.00 5.59
CA TYR A 137 5.08 -10.96 6.62
C TYR A 137 4.03 -12.08 6.72
N ASN A 138 4.44 -13.27 7.18
CA ASN A 138 3.51 -14.36 7.43
C ASN A 138 2.87 -14.20 8.81
N ASN A 139 1.55 -14.13 8.84
CA ASN A 139 0.74 -13.88 10.05
C ASN A 139 -0.05 -15.12 10.51
N VAL A 140 0.40 -16.33 10.22
CA VAL A 140 -0.29 -17.57 10.63
C VAL A 140 -0.12 -17.85 12.12
N SER A 141 0.97 -17.41 12.72
CA SER A 141 1.23 -17.54 14.16
C SER A 141 0.97 -16.25 14.90
N SER A 142 0.87 -16.30 16.22
CA SER A 142 0.73 -15.11 17.08
C SER A 142 1.94 -14.17 17.03
N VAL A 143 3.05 -14.62 16.49
CA VAL A 143 4.24 -13.81 16.25
C VAL A 143 4.44 -13.70 14.73
N PRO A 144 4.51 -12.48 14.17
CA PRO A 144 4.78 -12.29 12.76
C PRO A 144 6.11 -12.92 12.36
N VAL A 145 6.09 -13.74 11.30
CA VAL A 145 7.31 -14.31 10.72
C VAL A 145 7.70 -13.46 9.52
N LEU A 146 8.82 -12.75 9.66
CA LEU A 146 9.37 -11.98 8.55
C LEU A 146 9.83 -12.93 7.46
N LEU A 147 9.65 -12.51 6.21
CA LEU A 147 10.17 -13.24 5.07
C LEU A 147 11.68 -12.98 4.97
N ASP A 148 12.40 -13.96 4.43
CA ASP A 148 13.80 -13.79 4.11
C ASP A 148 13.96 -12.62 3.14
N THR A 149 14.89 -11.77 3.45
CA THR A 149 15.18 -10.47 2.87
C THR A 149 14.67 -10.19 1.47
N GLY A 150 13.72 -9.26 1.35
CA GLY A 150 13.46 -8.56 0.09
C GLY A 150 14.50 -7.45 -0.06
N GLU A 151 15.19 -7.43 -1.19
CA GLU A 151 16.16 -6.36 -1.47
C GLU A 151 15.47 -5.05 -1.87
N ASN A 152 14.22 -5.13 -2.36
CA ASN A 152 13.45 -3.98 -2.82
C ASN A 152 12.02 -4.03 -2.27
N TYR A 153 11.78 -3.32 -1.20
CA TYR A 153 10.43 -3.14 -0.72
C TYR A 153 9.70 -2.09 -1.55
N PRO A 154 8.44 -2.34 -1.96
CA PRO A 154 7.64 -1.32 -2.64
C PRO A 154 7.47 -0.11 -1.76
N SER A 155 7.44 1.06 -2.37
CA SER A 155 7.27 2.32 -1.67
C SER A 155 6.22 3.19 -2.33
N ILE A 156 5.66 4.11 -1.54
CA ILE A 156 4.63 5.06 -1.94
C ILE A 156 5.02 6.41 -1.37
N SER A 157 4.91 7.47 -2.19
CA SER A 157 5.04 8.84 -1.71
C SER A 157 3.67 9.47 -1.50
N THR A 158 3.49 10.10 -0.35
CA THR A 158 2.28 10.86 -0.06
C THR A 158 2.36 12.27 -0.65
N GLN A 159 1.21 12.82 -1.04
CA GLN A 159 1.14 14.16 -1.59
C GLN A 159 1.69 15.20 -0.59
N GLY A 160 2.42 16.18 -1.12
CA GLY A 160 2.82 17.35 -0.37
C GLY A 160 1.61 18.22 0.02
N ALA A 161 1.71 18.95 1.12
CA ALA A 161 0.68 19.89 1.51
C ALA A 161 0.47 20.93 0.40
N SER A 162 -0.74 20.96 -0.17
CA SER A 162 -1.13 21.97 -1.14
C SER A 162 -1.63 23.22 -0.41
N LEU A 163 -0.89 24.32 -0.53
CA LEU A 163 -1.36 25.62 -0.06
C LEU A 163 -2.19 26.27 -1.16
N SER A 164 -3.50 26.30 -1.01
CA SER A 164 -4.35 27.10 -1.88
C SER A 164 -4.58 28.49 -1.26
N PHE A 165 -4.17 29.53 -1.97
CA PHE A 165 -4.48 30.91 -1.60
C PHE A 165 -5.69 31.36 -2.41
N THR A 166 -6.80 31.64 -1.71
CA THR A 166 -7.92 32.34 -2.33
C THR A 166 -7.68 33.84 -2.15
N VAL A 167 -7.39 34.53 -3.25
CA VAL A 167 -7.38 36.02 -3.23
C VAL A 167 -8.83 36.48 -3.12
N LEU A 168 -9.24 36.76 -1.90
CA LEU A 168 -10.55 37.39 -1.65
C LEU A 168 -10.44 38.87 -2.04
N GLY A 169 -10.72 39.12 -3.32
CA GLY A 169 -11.01 40.43 -3.90
C GLY A 169 -10.13 41.60 -3.44
N LEU A 170 -9.19 42.00 -4.30
CA LEU A 170 -8.71 43.36 -4.25
C LEU A 170 -9.86 44.26 -4.75
N SER A 171 -10.61 44.91 -3.83
CA SER A 171 -11.43 46.03 -4.21
C SER A 171 -10.46 47.15 -4.68
N SER A 172 -10.41 47.39 -5.97
CA SER A 172 -9.71 48.55 -6.49
C SER A 172 -10.48 49.80 -6.06
N GLY A 173 -10.11 50.32 -4.93
CA GLY A 173 -10.48 51.69 -4.57
C GLY A 173 -9.77 52.63 -5.54
N THR A 174 -10.46 53.16 -6.51
CA THR A 174 -9.99 54.30 -7.26
C THR A 174 -9.96 55.51 -6.30
N SER A 175 -8.78 55.76 -5.75
CA SER A 175 -8.49 57.00 -5.08
C SER A 175 -8.30 58.06 -6.18
N THR A 176 -9.32 58.88 -6.41
CA THR A 176 -9.15 60.15 -7.13
C THR A 176 -8.58 61.17 -6.15
N GLU A 177 -7.27 61.26 -6.04
CA GLU A 177 -6.64 62.44 -5.46
C GLU A 177 -6.81 63.60 -6.41
N GLY A 178 -7.66 64.54 -6.01
CA GLY A 178 -7.71 65.85 -6.67
C GLY A 178 -6.48 66.64 -6.29
N ILE A 179 -5.67 66.96 -7.29
CA ILE A 179 -4.57 67.91 -7.17
C ILE A 179 -5.21 69.29 -7.32
N THR A 180 -5.15 70.09 -6.28
CA THR A 180 -5.33 71.54 -6.31
C THR A 180 -3.99 72.24 -6.26
#